data_970851adcbce5a36ee8e3fa4cf493f87
#
_entry.id   970851adcbce5a36ee8e3fa4cf493f87
#
_cell.length_a   1.000
_cell.length_b   1.000
_cell.length_c   1.000
_cell.angle_alpha   90.00
_cell.angle_beta   90.00
_cell.angle_gamma   90.00
#
_symmetry.space_group_name_H-M   'P 1'
#
loop_
_entity.id
_entity.type
_entity.pdbx_description
1 polymer ?
#
loop_
_entity_poly.entity_id
_entity_poly.type
_entity_poly.pdbx_seq_one_letter_code
_entity_poly.pdbx_strand_id
1 'polypeptide(L)'
;MKKVYLKDLAKTIRSKNAGTDRITFDIIFSDEENYKKVCESQVITRESIAKLFNISEDRITDFVQFDPAYAIKFTIARQAPSGSPGDGDIFGSQQYAPLMDIEIPI
;
A
#
# COMPACT_ATOMS: atom_id res chain seq x y z
N MET A 1 -16.34 -7.33 17.75
CA MET A 1 -15.85 -6.32 16.81
C MET A 1 -15.79 -6.90 15.40
N LYS A 2 -16.39 -6.21 14.46
CA LYS A 2 -16.42 -6.66 13.08
C LYS A 2 -15.15 -6.24 12.34
N LYS A 3 -14.68 -7.10 11.43
CA LYS A 3 -13.53 -6.79 10.58
C LYS A 3 -13.91 -7.01 9.13
N VAL A 4 -13.41 -6.14 8.25
CA VAL A 4 -13.58 -6.30 6.81
C VAL A 4 -12.22 -6.19 6.14
N TYR A 5 -12.09 -6.80 4.98
CA TYR A 5 -10.85 -6.70 4.22
C TYR A 5 -10.73 -5.34 3.54
N LEU A 6 -9.51 -4.85 3.45
CA LEU A 6 -9.24 -3.58 2.78
C LEU A 6 -9.81 -3.57 1.35
N LYS A 7 -9.70 -4.69 0.64
CA LYS A 7 -10.22 -4.81 -0.73
C LYS A 7 -11.71 -4.53 -0.84
N ASP A 8 -12.46 -4.76 0.25
CA ASP A 8 -13.90 -4.54 0.26
C ASP A 8 -14.29 -3.09 0.55
N LEU A 9 -13.36 -2.31 1.08
CA LEU A 9 -13.57 -0.89 1.37
C LEU A 9 -12.99 0.00 0.29
N ALA A 10 -11.87 -0.40 -0.31
CA ALA A 10 -11.19 0.39 -1.32
C ALA A 10 -11.82 0.20 -2.69
N LYS A 11 -11.89 1.30 -3.44
CA LYS A 11 -12.31 1.25 -4.84
C LYS A 11 -11.23 0.62 -5.71
N THR A 12 -9.97 0.98 -5.46
CA THR A 12 -8.83 0.54 -6.25
C THR A 12 -7.63 0.35 -5.34
N ILE A 13 -6.95 -0.77 -5.49
CA ILE A 13 -5.64 -1.01 -4.88
C ILE A 13 -4.71 -1.37 -6.02
N ARG A 14 -3.63 -0.60 -6.18
CA ARG A 14 -2.72 -0.83 -7.30
C ARG A 14 -1.28 -0.51 -6.91
N SER A 15 -0.35 -1.03 -7.68
CA SER A 15 1.07 -0.72 -7.55
C SER A 15 1.68 -0.61 -8.94
N LYS A 16 2.74 0.18 -9.03
CA LYS A 16 3.48 0.34 -10.29
C LYS A 16 4.92 0.71 -10.00
N ASN A 17 5.80 0.44 -10.95
CA ASN A 17 7.18 0.87 -10.85
C ASN A 17 7.26 2.40 -10.95
N ALA A 18 8.04 3.00 -10.05
CA ALA A 18 8.33 4.42 -10.04
C ALA A 18 9.83 4.60 -10.31
N GLY A 19 10.25 4.25 -11.51
CA GLY A 19 11.65 4.12 -11.85
C GLY A 19 12.09 2.67 -11.72
N THR A 20 13.40 2.42 -11.75
CA THR A 20 13.94 1.06 -11.72
C THR A 20 14.09 0.48 -10.31
N ASP A 21 14.06 1.35 -9.29
CA ASP A 21 14.37 0.96 -7.92
C ASP A 21 13.27 1.25 -6.92
N ARG A 22 12.09 1.67 -7.37
CA ARG A 22 10.98 2.02 -6.47
C ARG A 22 9.65 1.50 -6.99
N ILE A 23 8.74 1.23 -6.05
CA ILE A 23 7.37 0.84 -6.35
C ILE A 23 6.44 1.78 -5.59
N THR A 24 5.51 2.40 -6.30
CA THR A 24 4.49 3.26 -5.70
C THR A 24 3.18 2.49 -5.57
N PHE A 25 2.54 2.62 -4.41
CA PHE A 25 1.28 1.96 -4.10
C PHE A 25 0.20 3.02 -3.89
N ASP A 26 -0.98 2.76 -4.45
CA ASP A 26 -2.16 3.61 -4.27
C ASP A 26 -3.29 2.77 -3.72
N ILE A 27 -3.89 3.22 -2.61
CA ILE A 27 -5.13 2.66 -2.07
C ILE A 27 -6.15 3.78 -2.17
N ILE A 28 -7.12 3.64 -3.07
CA ILE A 28 -8.07 4.69 -3.40
C ILE A 28 -9.47 4.27 -2.97
N PHE A 29 -10.16 5.14 -2.27
CA PHE A 29 -11.53 4.90 -1.81
C PHE A 29 -12.51 5.73 -2.63
N SER A 30 -13.73 5.22 -2.77
CA SER A 30 -14.78 5.93 -3.53
C SER A 30 -15.50 6.98 -2.70
N ASP A 31 -15.44 6.90 -1.37
CA ASP A 31 -16.12 7.84 -0.50
C ASP A 31 -15.25 8.21 0.69
N GLU A 32 -15.61 9.33 1.29
CA GLU A 32 -14.89 9.88 2.44
C GLU A 32 -15.02 8.99 3.68
N GLU A 33 -16.18 8.39 3.87
CA GLU A 33 -16.46 7.60 5.06
C GLU A 33 -15.52 6.42 5.18
N ASN A 34 -15.39 5.63 4.11
CA ASN A 34 -14.48 4.49 4.12
C ASN A 34 -13.03 4.92 4.24
N TYR A 35 -12.66 6.00 3.56
CA TYR A 35 -11.32 6.55 3.65
C TYR A 35 -10.99 6.91 5.11
N LYS A 36 -11.87 7.64 5.77
CA LYS A 36 -11.65 8.06 7.15
C LYS A 36 -11.60 6.89 8.12
N LYS A 37 -12.47 5.89 7.92
CA LYS A 37 -12.45 4.70 8.76
C LYS A 37 -11.10 4.01 8.74
N VAL A 38 -10.54 3.85 7.55
CA VAL A 38 -9.25 3.20 7.40
C VAL A 38 -8.13 4.05 8.02
N CYS A 39 -8.14 5.35 7.78
CA CYS A 39 -7.13 6.24 8.35
C CYS A 39 -7.18 6.25 9.88
N GLU A 40 -8.37 6.32 10.44
CA GLU A 40 -8.56 6.38 11.90
C GLU A 40 -8.26 5.05 12.59
N SER A 41 -8.38 3.94 11.87
CA SER A 41 -8.07 2.62 12.43
C SER A 41 -6.59 2.47 12.73
N GLN A 42 -5.73 3.24 12.07
CA GLN A 42 -4.28 3.16 12.17
C GLN A 42 -3.73 1.78 11.83
N VAL A 43 -4.49 1.00 11.07
CA VAL A 43 -4.04 -0.30 10.60
C VAL A 43 -3.03 -0.16 9.47
N ILE A 44 -3.18 0.89 8.65
CA ILE A 44 -2.25 1.15 7.54
C ILE A 44 -1.34 2.30 7.96
N THR A 45 -0.12 1.95 8.35
CA THR A 45 0.91 2.90 8.77
C THR A 45 2.22 2.48 8.13
N ARG A 46 3.22 3.37 8.20
CA ARG A 46 4.56 3.05 7.73
C ARG A 46 5.07 1.77 8.39
N GLU A 47 4.89 1.63 9.68
CA GLU A 47 5.33 0.45 10.43
C GLU A 47 4.60 -0.82 10.00
N SER A 48 3.26 -0.76 9.87
CA SER A 48 2.49 -1.94 9.50
C SER A 48 2.79 -2.40 8.08
N ILE A 49 3.01 -1.47 7.17
CA ILE A 49 3.38 -1.78 5.79
C ILE A 49 4.77 -2.43 5.75
N ALA A 50 5.71 -1.93 6.53
CA ALA A 50 7.04 -2.53 6.60
C ALA A 50 6.97 -3.98 7.06
N LYS A 51 6.15 -4.26 8.06
CA LYS A 51 5.94 -5.63 8.54
C LYS A 51 5.26 -6.51 7.49
N LEU A 52 4.27 -5.98 6.82
CA LEU A 52 3.51 -6.72 5.81
C LEU A 52 4.41 -7.18 4.66
N PHE A 53 5.31 -6.32 4.21
CA PHE A 53 6.22 -6.62 3.11
C PHE A 53 7.55 -7.20 3.56
N ASN A 54 7.72 -7.37 4.88
CA ASN A 54 8.95 -7.92 5.47
C ASN A 54 10.19 -7.13 5.08
N ILE A 55 10.10 -5.83 5.24
CA ILE A 55 11.19 -4.89 4.93
C ILE A 55 11.42 -3.98 6.12
N SER A 56 12.57 -3.28 6.11
CA SER A 56 12.80 -2.26 7.12
C SER A 56 11.98 -1.00 6.82
N GLU A 57 11.61 -0.27 7.86
CA GLU A 57 10.72 0.88 7.74
C GLU A 57 11.34 2.00 6.90
N ASP A 58 12.66 2.15 6.93
CA ASP A 58 13.36 3.17 6.18
C ASP A 58 13.32 2.95 4.66
N ARG A 59 12.92 1.77 4.19
CA ARG A 59 12.70 1.53 2.78
C ARG A 59 11.40 2.15 2.28
N ILE A 60 10.50 2.56 3.18
CA ILE A 60 9.30 3.30 2.81
C ILE A 60 9.69 4.77 2.72
N THR A 61 9.89 5.26 1.50
CA THR A 61 10.42 6.60 1.25
C THR A 61 9.37 7.69 1.36
N ASP A 62 8.11 7.35 1.04
CA ASP A 62 6.99 8.28 1.11
C ASP A 62 5.77 7.57 1.69
N PHE A 63 5.02 8.27 2.51
CA PHE A 63 3.75 7.76 3.03
C PHE A 63 2.83 8.95 3.23
N VAL A 64 1.74 9.03 2.44
CA VAL A 64 0.85 10.18 2.43
C VAL A 64 -0.61 9.74 2.46
N GLN A 65 -1.40 10.39 3.30
CA GLN A 65 -2.85 10.30 3.25
C GLN A 65 -3.34 11.52 2.45
N PHE A 66 -3.76 11.28 1.22
CA PHE A 66 -4.13 12.34 0.30
C PHE A 66 -5.65 12.54 0.33
N ASP A 67 -6.10 13.45 1.20
CA ASP A 67 -7.52 13.67 1.46
C ASP A 67 -8.34 14.05 0.23
N PRO A 68 -7.86 14.93 -0.67
CA PRO A 68 -8.68 15.32 -1.82
C PRO A 68 -9.06 14.18 -2.75
N ALA A 69 -8.29 13.10 -2.78
CA ALA A 69 -8.56 11.95 -3.63
C ALA A 69 -9.03 10.73 -2.83
N TYR A 70 -9.20 10.86 -1.52
CA TYR A 70 -9.52 9.74 -0.62
C TYR A 70 -8.55 8.59 -0.85
N ALA A 71 -7.26 8.89 -0.84
CA ALA A 71 -6.22 7.93 -1.19
C ALA A 71 -5.12 7.87 -0.14
N ILE A 72 -4.59 6.66 0.05
CA ILE A 72 -3.38 6.45 0.83
C ILE A 72 -2.32 6.03 -0.17
N LYS A 73 -1.21 6.76 -0.19
CA LYS A 73 -0.12 6.53 -1.15
C LYS A 73 1.18 6.32 -0.40
N PHE A 74 1.95 5.34 -0.84
CA PHE A 74 3.28 5.15 -0.29
C PHE A 74 4.21 4.55 -1.35
N THR A 75 5.52 4.75 -1.14
CA THR A 75 6.55 4.29 -2.06
C THR A 75 7.55 3.46 -1.30
N ILE A 76 7.91 2.32 -1.86
CA ILE A 76 8.90 1.41 -1.28
C ILE A 76 10.12 1.38 -2.20
N ALA A 77 11.32 1.59 -1.61
CA ALA A 77 12.57 1.40 -2.33
C ALA A 77 12.88 -0.09 -2.42
N ARG A 78 13.19 -0.57 -3.61
CA ARG A 78 13.48 -1.99 -3.86
C ARG A 78 14.92 -2.28 -3.47
N GLN A 79 15.18 -3.55 -3.09
CA GLN A 79 16.55 -3.97 -2.82
C GLN A 79 17.36 -4.09 -4.09
N ALA A 80 16.71 -4.44 -5.19
CA ALA A 80 17.36 -4.57 -6.49
C ALA A 80 16.55 -3.80 -7.52
N PRO A 81 17.21 -3.26 -8.56
CA PRO A 81 16.50 -2.57 -9.63
C PRO A 81 15.51 -3.51 -10.32
N SER A 82 14.44 -2.93 -10.87
CA SER A 82 13.45 -3.67 -11.62
C SER A 82 14.11 -4.38 -12.80
N GLY A 83 13.81 -5.68 -12.95
CA GLY A 83 14.39 -6.49 -14.01
C GLY A 83 15.70 -7.15 -13.66
N SER A 84 16.25 -6.91 -12.47
CA SER A 84 17.46 -7.55 -12.01
C SER A 84 17.22 -9.02 -11.66
N PRO A 85 18.27 -9.88 -11.72
CA PRO A 85 18.12 -11.25 -11.24
C PRO A 85 17.63 -11.26 -9.79
N GLY A 86 16.66 -12.07 -9.50
CA GLY A 86 16.07 -12.15 -8.18
C GLY A 86 14.88 -11.23 -7.95
N ASP A 87 14.55 -10.36 -8.91
CA ASP A 87 13.36 -9.52 -8.86
C ASP A 87 12.17 -10.32 -9.37
N GLY A 88 11.29 -10.73 -8.47
CA GLY A 88 10.14 -11.57 -8.82
C GLY A 88 9.01 -10.85 -9.51
N ASP A 89 9.01 -9.51 -9.55
CA ASP A 89 7.97 -8.73 -10.21
C ASP A 89 8.60 -7.53 -10.91
N ILE A 90 8.88 -7.72 -12.19
CA ILE A 90 9.57 -6.74 -13.01
C ILE A 90 8.78 -5.42 -13.10
N PHE A 91 7.46 -5.51 -13.17
CA PHE A 91 6.62 -4.34 -13.39
C PHE A 91 6.03 -3.75 -12.12
N GLY A 92 6.14 -4.44 -11.00
CA GLY A 92 5.57 -3.99 -9.74
C GLY A 92 4.06 -4.05 -9.65
N SER A 93 3.38 -4.43 -10.74
CA SER A 93 1.91 -4.37 -10.82
C SER A 93 1.20 -5.39 -9.94
N GLN A 94 1.90 -6.42 -9.48
CA GLN A 94 1.33 -7.46 -8.63
C GLN A 94 1.77 -7.34 -7.16
N GLN A 95 2.61 -6.35 -6.85
CA GLN A 95 3.11 -6.17 -5.49
C GLN A 95 2.04 -5.72 -4.52
N TYR A 96 0.93 -5.19 -5.00
CA TYR A 96 -0.17 -4.75 -4.15
C TYR A 96 -0.96 -5.92 -3.53
N ALA A 97 -0.78 -7.13 -4.00
CA ALA A 97 -1.59 -8.27 -3.57
C ALA A 97 -1.65 -8.46 -2.04
N PRO A 98 -0.55 -8.31 -1.28
CA PRO A 98 -0.62 -8.44 0.17
C PRO A 98 -1.53 -7.42 0.85
N LEU A 99 -1.76 -6.26 0.22
CA LEU A 99 -2.62 -5.22 0.78
C LEU A 99 -4.08 -5.63 0.81
N MET A 100 -4.50 -6.48 -0.12
CA MET A 100 -5.91 -6.84 -0.26
C MET A 100 -6.45 -7.56 0.97
N ASP A 101 -5.60 -8.32 1.65
CA ASP A 101 -6.00 -9.15 2.78
C ASP A 101 -5.85 -8.46 4.13
N ILE A 102 -5.50 -7.18 4.15
CA ILE A 102 -5.42 -6.41 5.41
C ILE A 102 -6.84 -6.32 5.99
N GLU A 103 -6.97 -6.67 7.27
CA GLU A 103 -8.24 -6.58 7.98
C GLU A 103 -8.37 -5.23 8.65
N ILE A 104 -9.52 -4.58 8.44
CA ILE A 104 -9.83 -3.28 9.03
C ILE A 104 -10.93 -3.46 10.05
N PRO A 105 -10.72 -3.10 11.32
CA PRO A 105 -11.80 -3.16 12.32
C PRO A 105 -12.80 -2.02 12.10
N ILE A 106 -14.07 -2.36 12.17
CA ILE A 106 -15.16 -1.36 12.02
C ILE A 106 -16.23 -1.56 13.06
#